data_c89c898be1c5c12dbf930f9aeca03a4b
#
_entry.id   c89c898be1c5c12dbf930f9aeca03a4b
#
_cell.length_a   1.000
_cell.length_b   1.000
_cell.length_c   1.000
_cell.angle_alpha   90.00
_cell.angle_beta   90.00
_cell.angle_gamma   90.00
#
_symmetry.space_group_name_H-M   'P 1'
#
loop_
_entity.id
_entity.type
_entity.pdbx_description
1 polymer ?
#
loop_
_entity_poly.entity_id
_entity_poly.type
_entity_poly.pdbx_seq_one_letter_code
_entity_poly.pdbx_strand_id
1 'polypeptide(L)'
;MVLNAAAAVATSDDRVPTERTLAALGILDRMIAIACADDGHAVKPAPDSVLRIAAETGVPLERMLVVGDAPADARMGRAAGVRRVVGVLTGVGDRATLAPLADVVLDSIAELLPT
;
A
#
# COMPACT_ATOMS: atom_id res chain seq x y z
N MET A 1 7.60 21.25 -6.84
CA MET A 1 7.63 20.43 -5.63
C MET A 1 8.20 19.06 -5.95
N VAL A 2 9.12 18.61 -5.16
CA VAL A 2 9.68 17.27 -5.27
C VAL A 2 9.08 16.38 -4.19
N LEU A 3 8.54 15.23 -4.57
CA LEU A 3 8.00 14.27 -3.64
C LEU A 3 9.09 13.26 -3.26
N ASN A 4 9.64 13.40 -2.05
CA ASN A 4 10.63 12.50 -1.49
C ASN A 4 9.94 11.44 -0.64
N ALA A 5 9.33 10.47 -1.28
CA ALA A 5 8.67 9.38 -0.57
C ALA A 5 9.35 8.06 -0.89
N ALA A 6 9.65 7.28 0.15
CA ALA A 6 10.05 5.89 -0.02
C ALA A 6 8.80 5.05 -0.28
N ALA A 7 8.93 4.01 -1.09
CA ALA A 7 7.84 3.12 -1.45
C ALA A 7 8.06 1.71 -0.90
N ALA A 8 6.96 1.08 -0.50
CA ALA A 8 6.92 -0.31 -0.08
C ALA A 8 5.69 -0.98 -0.69
N VAL A 9 5.72 -2.29 -0.79
CA VAL A 9 4.61 -3.09 -1.33
C VAL A 9 4.06 -4.00 -0.26
N ALA A 10 2.74 -4.01 -0.11
CA ALA A 10 2.01 -5.00 0.67
C ALA A 10 1.02 -5.68 -0.28
N THR A 11 1.20 -6.96 -0.53
CA THR A 11 0.44 -7.69 -1.54
C THR A 11 -0.14 -8.99 -0.99
N SER A 12 -1.26 -9.42 -1.57
CA SER A 12 -1.84 -10.73 -1.32
C SER A 12 -1.23 -11.83 -2.19
N ASP A 13 -0.29 -11.48 -3.06
CA ASP A 13 0.47 -12.44 -3.85
C ASP A 13 1.68 -12.97 -3.09
N ASP A 14 2.18 -14.11 -3.54
CA ASP A 14 3.38 -14.71 -2.98
C ASP A 14 4.65 -13.95 -3.41
N ARG A 15 5.73 -14.17 -2.69
CA ARG A 15 6.97 -13.41 -2.87
C ARG A 15 7.59 -13.56 -4.25
N VAL A 16 7.73 -14.77 -4.74
CA VAL A 16 8.40 -15.01 -6.03
C VAL A 16 7.71 -14.31 -7.19
N PRO A 17 6.38 -14.48 -7.40
CA PRO A 17 5.71 -13.74 -8.46
C PRO A 17 5.72 -12.22 -8.23
N THR A 18 5.67 -11.76 -6.99
CA THR A 18 5.73 -10.33 -6.68
C THR A 18 7.08 -9.74 -7.08
N GLU A 19 8.17 -10.37 -6.70
CA GLU A 19 9.51 -9.90 -7.05
C GLU A 19 9.75 -9.93 -8.56
N ARG A 20 9.25 -10.96 -9.25
CA ARG A 20 9.31 -11.03 -10.72
C ARG A 20 8.58 -9.89 -11.40
N THR A 21 7.40 -9.57 -10.92
CA THR A 21 6.60 -8.46 -11.47
C THR A 21 7.32 -7.12 -11.26
N LEU A 22 7.80 -6.87 -10.05
CA LEU A 22 8.52 -5.63 -9.73
C LEU A 22 9.82 -5.50 -10.52
N ALA A 23 10.54 -6.60 -10.70
CA ALA A 23 11.76 -6.63 -11.51
C ALA A 23 11.46 -6.35 -12.99
N ALA A 24 10.39 -6.95 -13.53
CA ALA A 24 9.95 -6.72 -14.92
C ALA A 24 9.56 -5.26 -15.16
N LEU A 25 9.00 -4.59 -14.14
CA LEU A 25 8.67 -3.18 -14.21
C LEU A 25 9.87 -2.26 -13.93
N GLY A 26 11.01 -2.82 -13.54
CA GLY A 26 12.22 -2.06 -13.25
C GLY A 26 12.19 -1.27 -11.94
N ILE A 27 11.33 -1.66 -10.99
CA ILE A 27 11.15 -0.93 -9.73
C ILE A 27 11.44 -1.76 -8.47
N LEU A 28 11.86 -3.01 -8.62
CA LEU A 28 12.15 -3.87 -7.47
C LEU A 28 13.18 -3.25 -6.53
N ASP A 29 14.25 -2.69 -7.06
CA ASP A 29 15.33 -2.07 -6.31
C ASP A 29 14.95 -0.74 -5.66
N ARG A 30 13.79 -0.18 -6.00
CA ARG A 30 13.27 1.06 -5.40
C ARG A 30 12.38 0.80 -4.20
N MET A 31 12.01 -0.45 -3.95
CA MET A 31 11.16 -0.81 -2.82
C MET A 31 12.02 -0.95 -1.57
N ILE A 32 11.67 -0.21 -0.51
CA ILE A 32 12.39 -0.30 0.76
C ILE A 32 11.95 -1.50 1.60
N ALA A 33 10.77 -2.03 1.33
CA ALA A 33 10.25 -3.25 1.96
C ALA A 33 9.17 -3.87 1.08
N ILE A 34 9.02 -5.18 1.15
CA ILE A 34 7.99 -5.94 0.44
C ILE A 34 7.41 -6.95 1.42
N ALA A 35 6.09 -6.90 1.62
CA ALA A 35 5.36 -7.86 2.43
C ALA A 35 4.42 -8.67 1.53
N CYS A 36 4.57 -9.98 1.54
CA CYS A 36 3.86 -10.91 0.66
C CYS A 36 3.00 -11.88 1.45
N ALA A 37 2.07 -12.56 0.77
CA ALA A 37 1.13 -13.47 1.40
C ALA A 37 1.80 -14.64 2.11
N ASP A 38 2.92 -15.12 1.58
CA ASP A 38 3.67 -16.27 2.12
C ASP A 38 4.74 -15.89 3.15
N ASP A 39 4.75 -14.65 3.64
CA ASP A 39 5.72 -14.19 4.64
C ASP A 39 5.41 -14.62 6.09
N GLY A 40 4.30 -15.30 6.30
CA GLY A 40 3.97 -15.87 7.62
C GLY A 40 3.19 -14.95 8.55
N HIS A 41 2.73 -13.80 8.08
CA HIS A 41 1.83 -12.91 8.83
C HIS A 41 0.39 -13.01 8.30
N ALA A 42 -0.57 -12.47 9.04
CA ALA A 42 -1.95 -12.41 8.58
C ALA A 42 -2.09 -11.48 7.37
N VAL A 43 -2.96 -11.88 6.44
CA VAL A 43 -3.19 -11.13 5.20
C VAL A 43 -4.25 -10.05 5.39
N LYS A 44 -4.34 -9.12 4.40
CA LYS A 44 -5.40 -8.10 4.36
C LYS A 44 -6.77 -8.74 4.60
N PRO A 45 -7.64 -8.09 5.36
CA PRO A 45 -7.58 -6.71 5.86
C PRO A 45 -6.81 -6.55 7.18
N ALA A 46 -6.13 -7.58 7.67
CA ALA A 46 -5.33 -7.48 8.89
C ALA A 46 -4.20 -6.45 8.70
N PRO A 47 -3.79 -5.76 9.78
CA PRO A 47 -2.76 -4.72 9.69
C PRO A 47 -1.34 -5.25 9.59
N ASP A 48 -1.15 -6.56 9.65
CA ASP A 48 0.15 -7.22 9.86
C ASP A 48 1.21 -6.79 8.85
N SER A 49 0.87 -6.72 7.54
CA SER A 49 1.85 -6.34 6.52
C SER A 49 2.33 -4.90 6.69
N VAL A 50 1.44 -3.98 7.04
CA VAL A 50 1.81 -2.57 7.26
C VAL A 50 2.65 -2.43 8.53
N LEU A 51 2.27 -3.11 9.61
CA LEU A 51 3.04 -3.10 10.85
C LEU A 51 4.43 -3.69 10.66
N ARG A 52 4.55 -4.73 9.86
CA ARG A 52 5.83 -5.33 9.51
C ARG A 52 6.71 -4.37 8.71
N ILE A 53 6.15 -3.71 7.71
CA ILE A 53 6.86 -2.68 6.94
C ILE A 53 7.35 -1.56 7.84
N ALA A 54 6.53 -1.10 8.78
CA ALA A 54 6.94 -0.09 9.76
C ALA A 54 8.11 -0.57 10.60
N ALA A 55 8.07 -1.81 11.09
CA ALA A 55 9.13 -2.39 11.90
C ALA A 55 10.44 -2.56 11.11
N GLU A 56 10.37 -3.02 9.87
CA GLU A 56 11.53 -3.27 9.02
C GLU A 56 12.20 -1.96 8.57
N THR A 57 11.43 -0.93 8.31
CA THR A 57 11.94 0.33 7.75
C THR A 57 12.25 1.38 8.81
N GLY A 58 11.71 1.24 10.02
CA GLY A 58 11.80 2.25 11.07
C GLY A 58 10.94 3.49 10.81
N VAL A 59 10.09 3.48 9.78
CA VAL A 59 9.20 4.60 9.48
C VAL A 59 7.99 4.53 10.42
N PRO A 60 7.68 5.58 11.17
CA PRO A 60 6.51 5.58 12.05
C PRO A 60 5.21 5.58 11.24
N LEU A 61 4.19 4.91 11.79
CA LEU A 61 2.88 4.78 11.14
C LEU A 61 2.24 6.15 10.83
N GLU A 62 2.44 7.14 11.71
CA GLU A 62 1.90 8.49 11.51
C GLU A 62 2.54 9.25 10.36
N ARG A 63 3.57 8.68 9.73
CA ARG A 63 4.21 9.21 8.52
C ARG A 63 3.94 8.36 7.29
N MET A 64 3.11 7.34 7.42
CA MET A 64 2.77 6.44 6.32
C MET A 64 1.45 6.79 5.67
N LEU A 65 1.37 6.54 4.35
CA LEU A 65 0.14 6.48 3.59
C LEU A 65 -0.05 5.05 3.12
N VAL A 66 -1.28 4.57 3.13
CA VAL A 66 -1.67 3.37 2.40
C VAL A 66 -2.47 3.79 1.19
N VAL A 67 -2.07 3.34 0.02
CA VAL A 67 -2.75 3.60 -1.25
C VAL A 67 -3.18 2.26 -1.82
N GLY A 68 -4.46 2.11 -2.09
CA GLY A 68 -4.98 0.85 -2.60
C GLY A 68 -6.28 1.00 -3.37
N ASP A 69 -6.60 -0.03 -4.14
CA ASP A 69 -7.77 -0.08 -5.02
C ASP A 69 -8.92 -0.92 -4.44
N ALA A 70 -8.69 -1.61 -3.35
CA ALA A 70 -9.65 -2.53 -2.75
C ALA A 70 -10.03 -2.12 -1.32
N PRO A 71 -11.27 -2.44 -0.87
CA PRO A 71 -11.66 -2.20 0.51
C PRO A 71 -10.73 -2.83 1.54
N ALA A 72 -10.15 -4.00 1.24
CA ALA A 72 -9.22 -4.67 2.14
C ALA A 72 -7.95 -3.84 2.39
N ASP A 73 -7.45 -3.12 1.38
CA ASP A 73 -6.31 -2.22 1.52
C ASP A 73 -6.62 -1.07 2.48
N ALA A 74 -7.79 -0.48 2.33
CA ALA A 74 -8.22 0.62 3.19
C ALA A 74 -8.41 0.16 4.64
N ARG A 75 -9.02 -1.00 4.85
CA ARG A 75 -9.20 -1.57 6.18
C ARG A 75 -7.86 -1.91 6.84
N MET A 76 -6.92 -2.44 6.08
CA MET A 76 -5.57 -2.71 6.56
C MET A 76 -4.89 -1.44 7.07
N GLY A 77 -4.94 -0.38 6.28
CA GLY A 77 -4.35 0.91 6.66
C GLY A 77 -4.98 1.50 7.91
N ARG A 78 -6.32 1.47 8.00
CA ARG A 78 -7.05 1.93 9.20
C ARG A 78 -6.70 1.12 10.43
N ALA A 79 -6.68 -0.21 10.32
CA ALA A 79 -6.35 -1.08 11.42
C ALA A 79 -4.91 -0.89 11.92
N ALA A 80 -3.99 -0.58 11.02
CA ALA A 80 -2.59 -0.30 11.38
C ALA A 80 -2.40 1.08 12.02
N GLY A 81 -3.30 2.02 11.78
CA GLY A 81 -3.19 3.37 12.32
C GLY A 81 -2.28 4.29 11.51
N VAL A 82 -2.23 4.12 10.20
CA VAL A 82 -1.47 5.02 9.32
C VAL A 82 -2.08 6.42 9.28
N ARG A 83 -1.29 7.40 8.85
CA ARG A 83 -1.72 8.79 8.80
C ARG A 83 -2.90 9.01 7.85
N ARG A 84 -2.85 8.42 6.66
CA ARG A 84 -3.88 8.58 5.63
C ARG A 84 -4.09 7.29 4.88
N VAL A 85 -5.32 7.05 4.50
CA VAL A 85 -5.70 5.98 3.57
C VAL A 85 -6.25 6.63 2.31
N VAL A 86 -5.66 6.26 1.17
CA VAL A 86 -6.02 6.78 -0.15
C VAL A 86 -6.56 5.64 -0.98
N GLY A 87 -7.80 5.78 -1.45
CA GLY A 87 -8.39 4.85 -2.40
C GLY A 87 -8.15 5.32 -3.82
N VAL A 88 -7.89 4.40 -4.74
CA VAL A 88 -7.76 4.68 -6.17
C VAL A 88 -8.75 3.86 -6.97
N LEU A 89 -9.28 4.45 -8.04
CA LEU A 89 -10.36 3.86 -8.83
C LEU A 89 -9.86 3.05 -10.03
N THR A 90 -8.57 2.81 -10.14
CA THR A 90 -7.96 2.09 -11.27
C THR A 90 -8.02 0.58 -11.15
N GLY A 91 -8.62 0.05 -10.09
CA GLY A 91 -8.67 -1.39 -9.83
C GLY A 91 -10.06 -1.89 -9.44
N VAL A 92 -10.10 -2.72 -8.42
CA VAL A 92 -11.27 -3.51 -8.04
C VAL A 92 -12.40 -2.69 -7.43
N GLY A 93 -12.06 -1.75 -6.55
CA GLY A 93 -13.06 -0.98 -5.81
C GLY A 93 -13.62 0.18 -6.61
N ASP A 94 -14.85 0.56 -6.28
CA ASP A 94 -15.47 1.78 -6.79
C ASP A 94 -15.55 2.85 -5.69
N ARG A 95 -15.98 4.04 -6.08
CA ARG A 95 -16.07 5.17 -5.14
C ARG A 95 -17.05 4.89 -4.00
N ALA A 96 -18.14 4.20 -4.27
CA ALA A 96 -19.15 3.90 -3.26
C ALA A 96 -18.61 2.98 -2.15
N THR A 97 -17.73 2.03 -2.50
CA THR A 97 -17.12 1.10 -1.53
C THR A 97 -15.90 1.69 -0.85
N LEU A 98 -15.13 2.53 -1.52
CA LEU A 98 -13.87 3.07 -0.99
C LEU A 98 -14.07 4.35 -0.17
N ALA A 99 -14.99 5.22 -0.54
CA ALA A 99 -15.17 6.51 0.12
C ALA A 99 -15.43 6.41 1.64
N PRO A 100 -16.23 5.44 2.14
CA PRO A 100 -16.45 5.32 3.59
C PRO A 100 -15.21 4.87 4.36
N LEU A 101 -14.25 4.24 3.70
CA LEU A 101 -13.08 3.63 4.32
C LEU A 101 -11.81 4.47 4.17
N ALA A 102 -11.73 5.29 3.14
CA ALA A 102 -10.55 6.09 2.81
C ALA A 102 -10.71 7.54 3.24
N ASP A 103 -9.61 8.22 3.49
CA ASP A 103 -9.60 9.67 3.73
C ASP A 103 -9.87 10.45 2.45
N VAL A 104 -9.39 9.92 1.32
CA VAL A 104 -9.59 10.51 0.00
C VAL A 104 -9.65 9.39 -1.04
N VAL A 105 -10.43 9.61 -2.09
CA VAL A 105 -10.52 8.68 -3.23
C VAL A 105 -10.09 9.44 -4.48
N LEU A 106 -9.09 8.93 -5.17
CA LEU A 106 -8.54 9.50 -6.39
C LEU A 106 -8.88 8.60 -7.58
N ASP A 107 -8.95 9.19 -8.77
CA ASP A 107 -9.17 8.40 -9.99
C ASP A 107 -7.97 7.49 -10.28
N SER A 108 -6.75 7.96 -9.98
CA SER A 108 -5.53 7.23 -10.26
C SER A 108 -4.43 7.63 -9.27
N ILE A 109 -3.48 6.72 -9.03
CA ILE A 109 -2.28 7.01 -8.24
C ILE A 109 -1.46 8.15 -8.86
N ALA A 110 -1.60 8.38 -10.15
CA ALA A 110 -0.90 9.48 -10.84
C ALA A 110 -1.23 10.86 -10.25
N GLU A 111 -2.40 11.03 -9.62
CA GLU A 111 -2.79 12.27 -8.94
C GLU A 111 -1.96 12.58 -7.70
N LEU A 112 -1.21 11.60 -7.18
CA LEU A 112 -0.28 11.79 -6.07
C LEU A 112 1.08 12.31 -6.54
N LEU A 113 1.36 12.29 -7.84
CA LEU A 113 2.63 12.71 -8.38
C LEU A 113 2.64 14.23 -8.59
N PRO A 114 3.78 14.89 -8.35
CA PRO A 114 3.92 16.31 -8.66
C PRO A 114 3.80 16.54 -10.17
N THR A 115 3.15 17.61 -10.52
CA THR A 115 3.00 18.03 -11.92
C THR A 115 4.11 18.95 -12.36
#